data_44af1254059fff72acb10786ca205dfe
#
_entry.id   44af1254059fff72acb10786ca205dfe
#
_cell.length_a   1.000
_cell.length_b   1.000
_cell.length_c   1.000
_cell.angle_alpha   90.00
_cell.angle_beta   90.00
_cell.angle_gamma   90.00
#
_symmetry.space_group_name_H-M   'P 1'
#
loop_
_entity.id
_entity.type
_entity.pdbx_description
1 polymer ?
#
loop_
_entity_poly.entity_id
_entity_poly.type
_entity_poly.pdbx_seq_one_letter_code
_entity_poly.pdbx_strand_id
1 'polypeptide(L)'
;MIVLPETPSFNLIGKKALVVGASSGIGMACACALASKGAFVTIASRRLETLTEVSDEMNLKGWKTKCLEMNISDVESTKKLVEENGPFDILVNSAGLARHTKMIDTSLEDFDDVMNVNLRGAYFLTQSVAKQLLHLGKPGSLINISSQMAHVGGLERAVYLSLIHI
;
A
#
# COMPACT_ATOMS: atom_id res chain seq x y z
N MET A 1 14.97 -18.93 39.43
CA MET A 1 14.15 -19.38 38.29
C MET A 1 14.76 -18.78 37.02
N ILE A 2 15.14 -19.59 36.05
CA ILE A 2 15.69 -19.10 34.80
C ILE A 2 14.50 -18.75 33.90
N VAL A 3 14.40 -17.50 33.48
CA VAL A 3 13.41 -17.04 32.49
C VAL A 3 14.05 -17.14 31.11
N LEU A 4 13.47 -17.96 30.22
CA LEU A 4 13.95 -18.08 28.85
C LEU A 4 13.45 -16.87 28.04
N PRO A 5 14.27 -16.36 27.11
CA PRO A 5 13.85 -15.28 26.24
C PRO A 5 12.74 -15.78 25.29
N GLU A 6 11.68 -14.99 25.17
CA GLU A 6 10.63 -15.26 24.20
C GLU A 6 10.99 -14.65 22.83
N THR A 7 10.75 -15.39 21.76
CA THR A 7 10.87 -14.85 20.41
C THR A 7 9.65 -13.98 20.06
N PRO A 8 9.81 -12.85 19.37
CA PRO A 8 8.67 -12.05 18.93
C PRO A 8 7.67 -12.86 18.12
N SER A 9 6.40 -12.72 18.44
CA SER A 9 5.33 -13.36 17.69
C SER A 9 5.08 -12.61 16.37
N PHE A 10 5.01 -13.34 15.25
CA PHE A 10 4.55 -12.83 13.97
C PHE A 10 3.05 -13.08 13.72
N ASN A 11 2.31 -13.43 14.77
CA ASN A 11 0.88 -13.66 14.70
C ASN A 11 0.13 -12.33 14.55
N LEU A 12 -0.74 -12.25 13.55
CA LEU A 12 -1.56 -11.09 13.22
C LEU A 12 -3.06 -11.34 13.39
N ILE A 13 -3.45 -12.40 14.11
CA ILE A 13 -4.88 -12.68 14.40
C ILE A 13 -5.52 -11.47 15.06
N GLY A 14 -6.68 -11.06 14.56
CA GLY A 14 -7.42 -9.88 15.03
C GLY A 14 -6.92 -8.55 14.47
N LYS A 15 -5.83 -8.52 13.69
CA LYS A 15 -5.37 -7.32 13.00
C LYS A 15 -6.06 -7.13 11.66
N LYS A 16 -6.36 -5.87 11.32
CA LYS A 16 -6.88 -5.46 10.02
C LYS A 16 -5.78 -4.77 9.23
N ALA A 17 -5.53 -5.25 8.02
CA ALA A 17 -4.54 -4.66 7.12
C ALA A 17 -5.21 -4.09 5.87
N LEU A 18 -4.73 -2.93 5.40
CA LEU A 18 -5.00 -2.38 4.08
C LEU A 18 -3.72 -2.51 3.23
N VAL A 19 -3.83 -3.19 2.10
CA VAL A 19 -2.73 -3.31 1.14
C VAL A 19 -3.16 -2.69 -0.18
N VAL A 20 -2.57 -1.56 -0.54
CA VAL A 20 -2.87 -0.82 -1.77
C VAL A 20 -1.83 -1.13 -2.84
N GLY A 21 -2.28 -1.30 -4.08
CA GLY A 21 -1.44 -1.85 -5.17
C GLY A 21 -1.33 -3.38 -5.12
N ALA A 22 -2.34 -4.04 -4.55
CA ALA A 22 -2.30 -5.48 -4.25
C ALA A 22 -2.72 -6.40 -5.41
N SER A 23 -3.04 -5.87 -6.60
CA SER A 23 -3.43 -6.69 -7.75
C SER A 23 -2.30 -7.51 -8.37
N SER A 24 -1.04 -7.25 -8.00
CA SER A 24 0.14 -7.99 -8.51
C SER A 24 1.40 -7.66 -7.71
N GLY A 25 2.49 -8.37 -8.02
CA GLY A 25 3.84 -8.04 -7.57
C GLY A 25 4.02 -7.92 -6.06
N ILE A 26 4.72 -6.87 -5.61
CA ILE A 26 5.08 -6.68 -4.19
C ILE A 26 3.84 -6.53 -3.32
N GLY A 27 2.83 -5.76 -3.74
CA GLY A 27 1.60 -5.57 -2.98
C GLY A 27 0.84 -6.87 -2.76
N MET A 28 0.68 -7.70 -3.79
CA MET A 28 0.06 -9.02 -3.69
C MET A 28 0.85 -9.93 -2.73
N ALA A 29 2.17 -9.95 -2.85
CA ALA A 29 3.02 -10.75 -1.96
C ALA A 29 2.90 -10.31 -0.49
N CYS A 30 2.87 -8.99 -0.22
CA CYS A 30 2.64 -8.46 1.11
C CYS A 30 1.26 -8.85 1.66
N ALA A 31 0.20 -8.77 0.83
CA ALA A 31 -1.14 -9.17 1.22
C ALA A 31 -1.19 -10.65 1.62
N CYS A 32 -0.61 -11.53 0.81
CA CYS A 32 -0.49 -12.96 1.10
C CYS A 32 0.28 -13.21 2.41
N ALA A 33 1.41 -12.52 2.62
CA ALA A 33 2.21 -12.67 3.82
C ALA A 33 1.42 -12.29 5.09
N LEU A 34 0.73 -11.14 5.07
CA LEU A 34 -0.09 -10.67 6.20
C LEU A 34 -1.27 -11.63 6.48
N ALA A 35 -1.97 -12.07 5.42
CA ALA A 35 -3.10 -12.98 5.54
C ALA A 35 -2.66 -14.36 6.07
N SER A 36 -1.52 -14.88 5.63
CA SER A 36 -0.97 -16.15 6.11
C SER A 36 -0.62 -16.14 7.62
N LYS A 37 -0.44 -14.95 8.20
CA LYS A 37 -0.21 -14.73 9.64
C LYS A 37 -1.49 -14.42 10.41
N GLY A 38 -2.65 -14.52 9.76
CA GLY A 38 -3.96 -14.40 10.40
C GLY A 38 -4.59 -13.03 10.37
N ALA A 39 -4.01 -12.04 9.68
CA ALA A 39 -4.65 -10.74 9.48
C ALA A 39 -5.89 -10.85 8.59
N PHE A 40 -6.91 -10.04 8.86
CA PHE A 40 -7.94 -9.74 7.86
C PHE A 40 -7.38 -8.68 6.90
N VAL A 41 -7.25 -9.02 5.61
CA VAL A 41 -6.58 -8.15 4.64
C VAL A 41 -7.57 -7.56 3.65
N THR A 42 -7.72 -6.23 3.66
CA THR A 42 -8.36 -5.50 2.58
C THR A 42 -7.32 -5.23 1.49
N ILE A 43 -7.50 -5.85 0.33
CA ILE A 43 -6.66 -5.64 -0.85
C ILE A 43 -7.29 -4.58 -1.75
N ALA A 44 -6.50 -3.61 -2.18
CA ALA A 44 -6.99 -2.46 -2.92
C ALA A 44 -6.18 -2.17 -4.19
N SER A 45 -6.85 -1.88 -5.29
CA SER A 45 -6.28 -1.34 -6.53
C SER A 45 -7.38 -0.77 -7.43
N ARG A 46 -7.01 -0.17 -8.56
CA ARG A 46 -7.95 0.32 -9.58
C ARG A 46 -8.64 -0.80 -10.37
N ARG A 47 -8.06 -2.01 -10.42
CA ARG A 47 -8.55 -3.15 -11.20
C ARG A 47 -9.27 -4.13 -10.27
N LEU A 48 -10.58 -3.96 -10.15
CA LEU A 48 -11.40 -4.79 -9.26
C LEU A 48 -11.42 -6.27 -9.69
N GLU A 49 -11.52 -6.54 -11.00
CA GLU A 49 -11.51 -7.90 -11.54
C GLU A 49 -10.27 -8.70 -11.09
N THR A 50 -9.08 -8.12 -11.31
CA THR A 50 -7.82 -8.75 -10.88
C THR A 50 -7.74 -8.92 -9.36
N LEU A 51 -8.30 -7.97 -8.58
CA LEU A 51 -8.36 -8.13 -7.13
C LEU A 51 -9.27 -9.29 -6.72
N THR A 52 -10.38 -9.47 -7.40
CA THR A 52 -11.32 -10.57 -7.12
C THR A 52 -10.63 -11.91 -7.34
N GLU A 53 -9.92 -12.10 -8.46
CA GLU A 53 -9.13 -13.31 -8.71
C GLU A 53 -8.11 -13.57 -7.61
N VAL A 54 -7.35 -12.54 -7.19
CA VAL A 54 -6.37 -12.65 -6.10
C VAL A 54 -7.06 -13.01 -4.77
N SER A 55 -8.20 -12.38 -4.48
CA SER A 55 -8.97 -12.65 -3.26
C SER A 55 -9.50 -14.09 -3.21
N ASP A 56 -10.01 -14.58 -4.33
CA ASP A 56 -10.54 -15.94 -4.42
C ASP A 56 -9.45 -16.98 -4.16
N GLU A 57 -8.27 -16.82 -4.77
CA GLU A 57 -7.12 -17.67 -4.52
C GLU A 57 -6.64 -17.60 -3.05
N MET A 58 -6.70 -16.43 -2.42
CA MET A 58 -6.37 -16.26 -1.00
C MET A 58 -7.42 -16.94 -0.10
N ASN A 59 -8.70 -16.81 -0.44
CA ASN A 59 -9.81 -17.42 0.30
C ASN A 59 -9.79 -18.96 0.19
N LEU A 60 -9.39 -19.53 -0.96
CA LEU A 60 -9.18 -20.98 -1.11
C LEU A 60 -8.11 -21.52 -0.15
N LYS A 61 -7.16 -20.68 0.28
CA LYS A 61 -6.16 -21.02 1.31
C LYS A 61 -6.68 -20.82 2.74
N GLY A 62 -7.96 -20.45 2.91
CA GLY A 62 -8.56 -20.14 4.20
C GLY A 62 -8.18 -18.77 4.77
N TRP A 63 -7.60 -17.88 3.96
CA TRP A 63 -7.25 -16.54 4.38
C TRP A 63 -8.46 -15.59 4.23
N LYS A 64 -8.58 -14.63 5.13
CA LYS A 64 -9.71 -13.70 5.14
C LYS A 64 -9.35 -12.43 4.40
N THR A 65 -10.01 -12.19 3.26
CA THR A 65 -9.75 -11.01 2.41
C THR A 65 -11.03 -10.26 2.04
N LYS A 66 -10.86 -9.00 1.68
CA LYS A 66 -11.88 -8.12 1.10
C LYS A 66 -11.25 -7.33 -0.04
N CYS A 67 -11.93 -7.24 -1.19
CA CYS A 67 -11.54 -6.35 -2.29
C CYS A 67 -12.08 -4.95 -2.10
N LEU A 68 -11.29 -3.95 -2.50
CA LEU A 68 -11.67 -2.56 -2.49
C LEU A 68 -11.14 -1.88 -3.76
N GLU A 69 -12.03 -1.41 -4.63
CA GLU A 69 -11.61 -0.59 -5.75
C GLU A 69 -11.16 0.77 -5.23
N MET A 70 -9.90 1.14 -5.53
CA MET A 70 -9.29 2.37 -5.04
C MET A 70 -8.30 2.94 -6.04
N ASN A 71 -8.47 4.22 -6.33
CA ASN A 71 -7.48 5.03 -7.05
C ASN A 71 -6.90 6.07 -6.10
N ILE A 72 -5.66 5.89 -5.65
CA ILE A 72 -5.05 6.80 -4.67
C ILE A 72 -4.80 8.21 -5.18
N SER A 73 -4.80 8.45 -6.50
CA SER A 73 -4.72 9.81 -7.06
C SER A 73 -6.00 10.62 -6.80
N ASP A 74 -7.14 9.95 -6.59
CA ASP A 74 -8.36 10.56 -6.08
C ASP A 74 -8.33 10.57 -4.54
N VAL A 75 -7.82 11.65 -4.01
CA VAL A 75 -7.59 11.80 -2.56
C VAL A 75 -8.89 11.78 -1.77
N GLU A 76 -9.94 12.45 -2.25
CA GLU A 76 -11.21 12.54 -1.50
C GLU A 76 -11.92 11.18 -1.47
N SER A 77 -11.98 10.47 -2.59
CA SER A 77 -12.48 9.11 -2.64
C SER A 77 -11.67 8.18 -1.73
N THR A 78 -10.34 8.29 -1.77
CA THR A 78 -9.44 7.49 -0.92
C THR A 78 -9.70 7.70 0.57
N LYS A 79 -9.85 8.95 1.02
CA LYS A 79 -10.18 9.28 2.41
C LYS A 79 -11.50 8.63 2.85
N LYS A 80 -12.55 8.79 2.04
CA LYS A 80 -13.85 8.22 2.30
C LYS A 80 -13.79 6.68 2.40
N LEU A 81 -13.11 6.02 1.45
CA LEU A 81 -12.94 4.57 1.46
C LEU A 81 -12.19 4.07 2.70
N VAL A 82 -11.16 4.80 3.15
CA VAL A 82 -10.44 4.47 4.39
C VAL A 82 -11.34 4.64 5.61
N GLU A 83 -12.16 5.70 5.68
CA GLU A 83 -13.10 5.93 6.78
C GLU A 83 -14.16 4.84 6.87
N GLU A 84 -14.76 4.44 5.73
CA GLU A 84 -15.84 3.45 5.67
C GLU A 84 -15.37 2.02 5.95
N ASN A 85 -14.11 1.68 5.63
CA ASN A 85 -13.59 0.31 5.71
C ASN A 85 -12.63 0.06 6.88
N GLY A 86 -12.11 1.13 7.48
CA GLY A 86 -11.19 1.05 8.62
C GLY A 86 -11.87 0.71 9.97
N PRO A 87 -11.23 0.94 11.10
CA PRO A 87 -9.82 1.29 11.18
C PRO A 87 -8.90 0.15 10.77
N PHE A 88 -7.72 0.50 10.24
CA PHE A 88 -6.69 -0.45 9.86
C PHE A 88 -5.51 -0.36 10.83
N ASP A 89 -5.07 -1.51 11.36
CA ASP A 89 -3.87 -1.61 12.22
C ASP A 89 -2.58 -1.56 11.38
N ILE A 90 -2.67 -1.99 10.11
CA ILE A 90 -1.53 -2.12 9.20
C ILE A 90 -1.91 -1.50 7.86
N LEU A 91 -1.03 -0.63 7.33
CA LEU A 91 -1.06 -0.15 5.96
C LEU A 91 0.19 -0.62 5.23
N VAL A 92 0.01 -1.20 4.04
CA VAL A 92 1.08 -1.36 3.05
C VAL A 92 0.67 -0.61 1.79
N ASN A 93 1.34 0.47 1.50
CA ASN A 93 1.17 1.19 0.24
C ASN A 93 2.26 0.74 -0.75
N SER A 94 1.85 -0.08 -1.70
CA SER A 94 2.66 -0.55 -2.84
C SER A 94 2.15 0.02 -4.17
N ALA A 95 1.20 0.95 -4.13
CA ALA A 95 0.76 1.64 -5.33
C ALA A 95 1.81 2.63 -5.78
N GLY A 96 2.14 2.58 -7.05
CA GLY A 96 3.09 3.47 -7.68
C GLY A 96 3.07 3.32 -9.19
N LEU A 97 3.52 4.33 -9.88
CA LEU A 97 3.74 4.28 -11.31
C LEU A 97 5.02 5.04 -11.70
N ALA A 98 5.57 4.68 -12.85
CA ALA A 98 6.65 5.42 -13.48
C ALA A 98 6.27 5.75 -14.92
N ARG A 99 6.63 6.93 -15.38
CA ARG A 99 6.63 7.33 -16.79
C ARG A 99 8.07 7.41 -17.26
N HIS A 100 8.38 6.67 -18.30
CA HIS A 100 9.76 6.57 -18.81
C HIS A 100 9.93 7.55 -19.94
N THR A 101 10.37 8.77 -19.61
CA THR A 101 10.64 9.84 -20.54
C THR A 101 11.93 10.57 -20.17
N LYS A 102 12.62 11.13 -21.18
CA LYS A 102 13.72 12.04 -20.94
C LYS A 102 13.18 13.32 -20.29
N MET A 103 13.98 13.96 -19.45
CA MET A 103 13.54 15.20 -18.77
C MET A 103 13.02 16.26 -19.72
N ILE A 104 13.70 16.45 -20.87
CA ILE A 104 13.34 17.46 -21.86
C ILE A 104 12.06 17.15 -22.64
N ASP A 105 11.63 15.89 -22.63
CA ASP A 105 10.46 15.39 -23.37
C ASP A 105 9.29 15.07 -22.43
N THR A 106 9.45 15.28 -21.11
CA THR A 106 8.41 14.98 -20.12
C THR A 106 7.23 15.94 -20.28
N SER A 107 6.05 15.37 -20.50
CA SER A 107 4.80 16.15 -20.54
C SER A 107 4.34 16.55 -19.13
N LEU A 108 3.50 17.59 -19.04
CA LEU A 108 2.85 17.96 -17.78
C LEU A 108 1.97 16.81 -17.25
N GLU A 109 1.28 16.11 -18.15
CA GLU A 109 0.43 14.96 -17.79
C GLU A 109 1.25 13.82 -17.16
N ASP A 110 2.37 13.43 -17.75
CA ASP A 110 3.25 12.41 -17.20
C ASP A 110 3.83 12.82 -15.84
N PHE A 111 4.19 14.10 -15.70
CA PHE A 111 4.64 14.65 -14.43
C PHE A 111 3.55 14.55 -13.36
N ASP A 112 2.36 15.06 -13.68
CA ASP A 112 1.23 15.10 -12.76
C ASP A 112 0.76 13.68 -12.38
N ASP A 113 0.72 12.74 -13.31
CA ASP A 113 0.40 11.35 -13.06
C ASP A 113 1.32 10.74 -11.99
N VAL A 114 2.63 10.89 -12.17
CA VAL A 114 3.63 10.35 -11.24
C VAL A 114 3.52 11.03 -9.88
N MET A 115 3.41 12.35 -9.83
CA MET A 115 3.31 13.11 -8.58
C MET A 115 2.01 12.83 -7.84
N ASN A 116 0.89 12.74 -8.55
CA ASN A 116 -0.42 12.48 -7.96
C ASN A 116 -0.52 11.08 -7.34
N VAL A 117 0.08 10.06 -7.96
CA VAL A 117 0.06 8.70 -7.42
C VAL A 117 1.13 8.51 -6.34
N ASN A 118 2.39 8.77 -6.69
CA ASN A 118 3.52 8.34 -5.85
C ASN A 118 3.77 9.27 -4.65
N LEU A 119 3.36 10.54 -4.73
CA LEU A 119 3.55 11.51 -3.65
C LEU A 119 2.22 11.89 -3.01
N ARG A 120 1.36 12.58 -3.75
CA ARG A 120 0.12 13.15 -3.19
C ARG A 120 -0.81 12.06 -2.67
N GLY A 121 -1.09 11.05 -3.48
CA GLY A 121 -1.96 9.93 -3.10
C GLY A 121 -1.38 9.12 -1.94
N ALA A 122 -0.10 8.76 -2.00
CA ALA A 122 0.59 8.04 -0.93
C ALA A 122 0.57 8.80 0.40
N TYR A 123 0.82 10.12 0.36
CA TYR A 123 0.79 10.98 1.55
C TYR A 123 -0.59 10.99 2.22
N PHE A 124 -1.66 11.28 1.45
CA PHE A 124 -3.01 11.40 2.01
C PHE A 124 -3.63 10.06 2.39
N LEU A 125 -3.30 8.97 1.69
CA LEU A 125 -3.64 7.62 2.11
C LEU A 125 -3.03 7.31 3.49
N THR A 126 -1.72 7.52 3.64
CA THR A 126 -1.01 7.30 4.90
C THR A 126 -1.57 8.18 6.02
N GLN A 127 -1.83 9.46 5.73
CA GLN A 127 -2.44 10.39 6.69
C GLN A 127 -3.83 9.92 7.14
N SER A 128 -4.65 9.40 6.24
CA SER A 128 -6.01 8.96 6.56
C SER A 128 -6.01 7.79 7.53
N VAL A 129 -5.15 6.79 7.30
CA VAL A 129 -4.99 5.65 8.22
C VAL A 129 -4.41 6.10 9.56
N ALA A 130 -3.38 6.97 9.54
CA ALA A 130 -2.77 7.50 10.75
C ALA A 130 -3.77 8.26 11.61
N LYS A 131 -4.63 9.10 11.02
CA LYS A 131 -5.68 9.84 11.75
C LYS A 131 -6.66 8.91 12.46
N GLN A 132 -7.09 7.80 11.85
CA GLN A 132 -7.95 6.83 12.50
C GLN A 132 -7.27 6.18 13.72
N LEU A 133 -6.01 5.79 13.59
CA LEU A 133 -5.24 5.19 14.68
C LEU A 133 -5.06 6.17 15.84
N LEU A 134 -4.69 7.42 15.54
CA LEU A 134 -4.53 8.48 16.54
C LEU A 134 -5.85 8.79 17.26
N HIS A 135 -6.95 8.89 16.53
CA HIS A 135 -8.28 9.13 17.13
C HIS A 135 -8.68 8.00 18.10
N LEU A 136 -8.29 6.77 17.80
CA LEU A 136 -8.58 5.60 18.64
C LEU A 136 -7.53 5.35 19.72
N GLY A 137 -6.46 6.13 19.79
CA GLY A 137 -5.34 5.89 20.70
C GLY A 137 -4.64 4.54 20.46
N LYS A 138 -4.66 4.02 19.23
CA LYS A 138 -4.11 2.70 18.89
C LYS A 138 -2.77 2.80 18.16
N PRO A 139 -1.84 1.90 18.47
CA PRO A 139 -0.63 1.75 17.64
C PRO A 139 -0.97 1.10 16.30
N GLY A 140 -0.14 1.37 15.29
CA GLY A 140 -0.24 0.73 13.98
C GLY A 140 1.10 0.72 13.24
N SER A 141 1.14 -0.01 12.13
CA SER A 141 2.32 -0.10 11.25
C SER A 141 1.97 0.43 9.86
N LEU A 142 2.64 1.49 9.44
CA LEU A 142 2.41 2.15 8.15
C LEU A 142 3.67 1.99 7.28
N ILE A 143 3.55 1.23 6.19
CA ILE A 143 4.65 0.84 5.31
C ILE A 143 4.39 1.43 3.92
N ASN A 144 5.29 2.30 3.46
CA ASN A 144 5.32 2.76 2.08
C ASN A 144 6.47 2.09 1.35
N ILE A 145 6.17 1.43 0.23
CA ILE A 145 7.20 0.79 -0.59
C ILE A 145 7.93 1.87 -1.40
N SER A 146 9.20 2.00 -1.14
CA SER A 146 10.10 2.87 -1.88
C SER A 146 10.68 2.13 -3.09
N SER A 147 11.84 2.52 -3.57
CA SER A 147 12.47 1.95 -4.75
C SER A 147 13.96 1.75 -4.56
N GLN A 148 14.53 0.73 -5.24
CA GLN A 148 15.97 0.61 -5.41
C GLN A 148 16.60 1.85 -6.08
N MET A 149 15.78 2.63 -6.81
CA MET A 149 16.22 3.89 -7.41
C MET A 149 16.65 4.94 -6.36
N ALA A 150 16.42 4.71 -5.08
CA ALA A 150 17.01 5.51 -3.99
C ALA A 150 18.53 5.31 -3.87
N HIS A 151 19.07 4.25 -4.44
CA HIS A 151 20.51 3.91 -4.37
C HIS A 151 21.21 3.96 -5.73
N VAL A 152 20.43 3.88 -6.82
CA VAL A 152 20.96 3.86 -8.20
C VAL A 152 20.15 4.79 -9.09
N GLY A 153 20.79 5.37 -10.10
CA GLY A 153 20.10 6.14 -11.14
C GLY A 153 19.56 5.26 -12.26
N GLY A 154 18.73 5.82 -13.12
CA GLY A 154 18.21 5.17 -14.32
C GLY A 154 17.89 6.18 -15.40
N LEU A 155 18.17 5.81 -16.66
CA LEU A 155 17.82 6.64 -17.82
C LEU A 155 16.30 6.76 -17.94
N GLU A 156 15.85 7.89 -18.50
CA GLU A 156 14.44 8.14 -18.83
C GLU A 156 13.47 8.01 -17.63
N ARG A 157 13.92 8.36 -16.44
CA ARG A 157 13.13 8.28 -15.19
C ARG A 157 13.14 9.59 -14.40
N ALA A 158 13.25 10.72 -15.08
CA ALA A 158 13.50 12.02 -14.44
C ALA A 158 12.46 12.34 -13.35
N VAL A 159 11.17 12.27 -13.66
CA VAL A 159 10.10 12.57 -12.71
C VAL A 159 10.10 11.57 -11.55
N TYR A 160 10.22 10.27 -11.84
CA TYR A 160 10.25 9.26 -10.81
C TYR A 160 11.45 9.43 -9.85
N LEU A 161 12.64 9.71 -10.41
CA LEU A 161 13.85 9.93 -9.62
C LEU A 161 13.77 11.21 -8.77
N SER A 162 13.06 12.24 -9.24
CA SER A 162 12.90 13.47 -8.47
C SER A 162 12.18 13.23 -7.13
N LEU A 163 11.30 12.23 -7.04
CA LEU A 163 10.64 11.85 -5.80
C LEU A 163 11.55 11.12 -4.81
N ILE A 164 12.66 10.59 -5.27
CA ILE A 164 13.49 9.68 -4.50
C ILE A 164 14.82 10.34 -4.08
N HIS A 165 15.36 11.24 -4.93
CA HIS A 165 16.66 11.87 -4.73
C HIS A 165 16.62 13.34 -4.35
N ILE A 166 15.49 13.99 -4.39
CA ILE A 166 15.32 15.34 -3.89
C ILE A 166 14.91 15.30 -2.42
#